data_935d195ba0bb4cb34e6f96333c6e067e
#
_entry.id   935d195ba0bb4cb34e6f96333c6e067e
#
_cell.length_a   1.000
_cell.length_b   1.000
_cell.length_c   1.000
_cell.angle_alpha   90.00
_cell.angle_beta   90.00
_cell.angle_gamma   90.00
#
_symmetry.space_group_name_H-M   'P 1'
#
loop_
_entity.id
_entity.type
_entity.pdbx_description
1 polymer ?
#
loop_
_entity_poly.entity_id
_entity_poly.type
_entity_poly.pdbx_seq_one_letter_code
_entity_poly.pdbx_strand_id
1 'polypeptide(L)'
;MTVGLAEVAAKREEWAGLGKKARKLQREPWFPSVIGPKGRYYIVDHHHLGLALQEAGIHAAWLVVLQDYATLDAERFWRVMEFRQWAHPYDAKGRRQEYGAIPKRLSGLQDDPYRSLAGFVRRGGGYAKDATPFAEFLWADFFRPQVDVKLLRRSFGLAVRRGLALARSDGARYLPGWTGRSGGV
;
A
#
# COMPACT_ATOMS: atom_id res chain seq x y z
N MET A 1 -3.39 -1.61 7.52
CA MET A 1 -3.15 -2.90 8.23
C MET A 1 -2.70 -3.98 7.26
N THR A 2 -2.82 -3.72 5.98
CA THR A 2 -2.53 -4.69 4.92
C THR A 2 -1.55 -4.16 3.90
N VAL A 3 -0.91 -5.07 3.19
CA VAL A 3 -0.06 -4.82 2.02
C VAL A 3 -0.41 -5.83 0.94
N GLY A 4 -0.03 -5.56 -0.31
CA GLY A 4 -0.05 -6.57 -1.36
C GLY A 4 1.26 -7.33 -1.37
N LEU A 5 1.29 -8.60 -0.95
CA LEU A 5 2.54 -9.37 -0.93
C LEU A 5 3.17 -9.57 -2.29
N ALA A 6 2.38 -9.62 -3.37
CA ALA A 6 2.93 -9.64 -4.74
C ALA A 6 3.68 -8.34 -5.08
N GLU A 7 3.26 -7.18 -4.54
CA GLU A 7 4.00 -5.93 -4.66
C GLU A 7 5.27 -5.93 -3.81
N VAL A 8 5.22 -6.52 -2.61
CA VAL A 8 6.40 -6.72 -1.75
C VAL A 8 7.44 -7.57 -2.47
N ALA A 9 7.04 -8.69 -3.07
CA ALA A 9 7.93 -9.55 -3.85
C ALA A 9 8.56 -8.80 -5.03
N ALA A 10 7.76 -8.06 -5.80
CA ALA A 10 8.27 -7.26 -6.92
C ALA A 10 9.26 -6.18 -6.44
N LYS A 11 9.00 -5.54 -5.31
CA LYS A 11 9.92 -4.57 -4.69
C LYS A 11 11.23 -5.23 -4.23
N ARG A 12 11.17 -6.43 -3.69
CA ARG A 12 12.35 -7.19 -3.29
C ARG A 12 13.24 -7.55 -4.49
N GLU A 13 12.63 -7.99 -5.59
CA GLU A 13 13.35 -8.27 -6.84
C GLU A 13 13.99 -7.00 -7.42
N GLU A 14 13.24 -5.91 -7.49
CA GLU A 14 13.74 -4.60 -7.90
C GLU A 14 14.95 -4.18 -7.06
N TRP A 15 14.87 -4.34 -5.75
CA TRP A 15 15.93 -4.02 -4.82
C TRP A 15 17.15 -4.90 -5.00
N ALA A 16 16.96 -6.21 -5.14
CA ALA A 16 18.05 -7.15 -5.40
C ALA A 16 18.81 -6.83 -6.69
N GLY A 17 18.09 -6.37 -7.73
CA GLY A 17 18.68 -5.96 -9.02
C GLY A 17 19.55 -4.69 -8.94
N LEU A 18 19.39 -3.85 -7.90
CA LEU A 18 20.19 -2.62 -7.76
C LEU A 18 21.64 -2.86 -7.32
N GLY A 19 21.99 -4.02 -6.76
CA GLY A 19 23.33 -4.35 -6.34
C GLY A 19 23.98 -3.29 -5.43
N LYS A 20 25.17 -2.77 -5.83
CA LYS A 20 25.87 -1.73 -5.04
C LYS A 20 25.11 -0.39 -4.95
N LYS A 21 24.21 -0.10 -5.89
CA LYS A 21 23.37 1.12 -5.84
C LYS A 21 22.37 1.07 -4.68
N ALA A 22 21.92 -0.12 -4.28
CA ALA A 22 21.04 -0.30 -3.12
C ALA A 22 21.63 0.30 -1.84
N ARG A 23 22.94 0.15 -1.60
CA ARG A 23 23.63 0.73 -0.42
C ARG A 23 23.64 2.26 -0.41
N LYS A 24 23.69 2.90 -1.58
CA LYS A 24 23.63 4.37 -1.69
C LYS A 24 22.20 4.85 -1.38
N LEU A 25 21.22 4.16 -1.89
CA LEU A 25 19.81 4.47 -1.69
C LEU A 25 19.36 4.29 -0.23
N GLN A 26 20.01 3.40 0.54
CA GLN A 26 19.79 3.25 1.99
C GLN A 26 20.15 4.50 2.82
N ARG A 27 20.94 5.42 2.26
CA ARG A 27 21.35 6.65 2.95
C ARG A 27 20.40 7.83 2.71
N GLU A 28 19.34 7.66 1.93
CA GLU A 28 18.33 8.68 1.71
C GLU A 28 17.13 8.48 2.65
N PRO A 29 16.43 9.54 3.06
CA PRO A 29 15.25 9.41 3.88
C PRO A 29 14.13 8.74 3.07
N TRP A 30 13.77 7.52 3.47
CA TRP A 30 12.89 6.65 2.68
C TRP A 30 11.52 6.48 3.27
N PHE A 31 11.40 6.69 4.59
CA PHE A 31 10.18 6.40 5.29
C PHE A 31 9.63 7.65 5.94
N PRO A 32 8.55 8.24 5.39
CA PRO A 32 7.81 9.27 6.10
C PRO A 32 7.22 8.66 7.37
N SER A 33 7.41 9.36 8.48
CA SER A 33 7.03 8.88 9.80
C SER A 33 6.55 10.02 10.69
N VAL A 34 5.87 9.65 11.77
CA VAL A 34 5.52 10.56 12.85
C VAL A 34 6.02 9.99 14.17
N ILE A 35 6.36 10.86 15.11
CA ILE A 35 6.62 10.48 16.50
C ILE A 35 5.27 10.47 17.22
N GLY A 36 4.89 9.35 17.79
CA GLY A 36 3.65 9.18 18.53
C GLY A 36 3.87 8.93 20.01
N PRO A 37 2.86 8.49 20.74
CA PRO A 37 2.92 8.30 22.18
C PRO A 37 4.12 7.50 22.62
N LYS A 38 4.74 7.94 23.74
CA LYS A 38 5.96 7.36 24.31
C LYS A 38 7.19 7.46 23.41
N GLY A 39 7.23 8.44 22.49
CA GLY A 39 8.36 8.66 21.57
C GLY A 39 8.54 7.57 20.51
N ARG A 40 7.51 6.79 20.20
CA ARG A 40 7.59 5.73 19.20
C ARG A 40 7.42 6.30 17.79
N TYR A 41 8.18 5.76 16.84
CA TYR A 41 8.06 6.11 15.42
C TYR A 41 6.98 5.27 14.73
N TYR A 42 6.13 5.93 13.94
CA TYR A 42 5.08 5.30 13.14
C TYR A 42 5.30 5.65 11.67
N ILE A 43 5.56 4.66 10.86
CA ILE A 43 5.70 4.83 9.40
C ILE A 43 4.31 5.09 8.82
N VAL A 44 4.19 6.12 7.98
CA VAL A 44 2.91 6.52 7.37
C VAL A 44 2.82 6.17 5.89
N ASP A 45 3.93 5.80 5.24
CA ASP A 45 3.96 5.32 3.86
C ASP A 45 5.13 4.34 3.63
N HIS A 46 5.26 3.83 2.42
CA HIS A 46 6.32 2.91 1.98
C HIS A 46 6.30 1.52 2.66
N HIS A 47 5.17 1.07 3.18
CA HIS A 47 5.05 -0.20 3.90
C HIS A 47 5.49 -1.41 3.06
N HIS A 48 5.19 -1.44 1.73
CA HIS A 48 5.65 -2.51 0.85
C HIS A 48 7.18 -2.56 0.75
N LEU A 49 7.82 -1.40 0.62
CA LEU A 49 9.29 -1.31 0.61
C LEU A 49 9.86 -1.74 1.96
N GLY A 50 9.27 -1.24 3.06
CA GLY A 50 9.73 -1.56 4.41
C GLY A 50 9.70 -3.07 4.68
N LEU A 51 8.62 -3.75 4.31
CA LEU A 51 8.52 -5.21 4.45
C LEU A 51 9.53 -5.93 3.54
N ALA A 52 9.67 -5.49 2.28
CA ALA A 52 10.64 -6.06 1.35
C ALA A 52 12.10 -5.94 1.84
N LEU A 53 12.47 -4.79 2.42
CA LEU A 53 13.79 -4.57 3.02
C LEU A 53 14.00 -5.47 4.24
N GLN A 54 13.00 -5.59 5.13
CA GLN A 54 13.06 -6.47 6.28
C GLN A 54 13.26 -7.94 5.88
N GLU A 55 12.54 -8.43 4.85
CA GLU A 55 12.70 -9.78 4.30
C GLU A 55 14.07 -9.99 3.64
N ALA A 56 14.68 -8.92 3.13
CA ALA A 56 16.05 -8.93 2.60
C ALA A 56 17.14 -8.83 3.70
N GLY A 57 16.76 -8.88 4.99
CA GLY A 57 17.69 -8.80 6.12
C GLY A 57 18.18 -7.38 6.43
N ILE A 58 17.52 -6.34 5.90
CA ILE A 58 17.84 -4.95 6.15
C ILE A 58 16.93 -4.44 7.27
N HIS A 59 17.53 -4.21 8.44
CA HIS A 59 16.78 -3.86 9.66
C HIS A 59 16.92 -2.40 10.09
N ALA A 60 17.62 -1.58 9.31
CA ALA A 60 17.78 -0.15 9.55
C ALA A 60 17.41 0.66 8.31
N ALA A 61 16.73 1.78 8.49
CA ALA A 61 16.32 2.68 7.44
C ALA A 61 16.30 4.13 7.96
N TRP A 62 16.37 5.08 7.04
CA TRP A 62 16.23 6.49 7.36
C TRP A 62 14.76 6.86 7.46
N LEU A 63 14.45 7.73 8.42
CA LEU A 63 13.12 8.27 8.64
C LEU A 63 13.11 9.77 8.37
N VAL A 64 12.05 10.25 7.71
CA VAL A 64 11.69 11.67 7.69
C VAL A 64 10.56 11.88 8.68
N VAL A 65 10.82 12.61 9.75
CA VAL A 65 9.79 12.93 10.74
C VAL A 65 8.94 14.08 10.22
N LEU A 66 7.68 13.80 9.93
CA LEU A 66 6.70 14.77 9.44
C LEU A 66 6.10 15.60 10.56
N GLN A 67 5.85 14.97 11.72
CA GLN A 67 5.25 15.59 12.89
C GLN A 67 5.64 14.85 14.17
N ASP A 68 5.63 15.59 15.28
CA ASP A 68 5.81 15.04 16.63
C ASP A 68 4.49 15.16 17.41
N TYR A 69 3.96 14.01 17.79
CA TYR A 69 2.74 13.84 18.59
C TYR A 69 3.02 13.03 19.86
N ALA A 70 4.26 13.03 20.36
CA ALA A 70 4.67 12.24 21.54
C ALA A 70 3.86 12.57 22.80
N THR A 71 3.32 13.79 22.90
CA THR A 71 2.53 14.27 24.04
C THR A 71 1.06 13.85 23.99
N LEU A 72 0.57 13.33 22.85
CA LEU A 72 -0.81 12.88 22.75
C LEU A 72 -0.98 11.52 23.45
N ASP A 73 -2.18 11.29 24.00
CA ASP A 73 -2.62 9.96 24.34
C ASP A 73 -2.90 9.11 23.08
N ALA A 74 -3.06 7.80 23.28
CA ALA A 74 -3.22 6.88 22.15
C ALA A 74 -4.51 7.13 21.35
N GLU A 75 -5.58 7.53 22.00
CA GLU A 75 -6.86 7.76 21.32
C GLU A 75 -6.79 8.99 20.42
N ARG A 76 -6.32 10.13 20.95
CA ARG A 76 -6.14 11.37 20.18
C ARG A 76 -5.13 11.19 19.07
N PHE A 77 -4.03 10.48 19.35
CA PHE A 77 -3.01 10.16 18.34
C PHE A 77 -3.62 9.46 17.12
N TRP A 78 -4.35 8.36 17.33
CA TRP A 78 -4.92 7.61 16.21
C TRP A 78 -6.01 8.39 15.45
N ARG A 79 -6.80 9.22 16.15
CA ARG A 79 -7.78 10.12 15.50
C ARG A 79 -7.06 11.12 14.58
N VAL A 80 -5.96 11.71 15.04
CA VAL A 80 -5.15 12.62 14.20
C VAL A 80 -4.53 11.88 13.02
N MET A 81 -4.01 10.66 13.23
CA MET A 81 -3.44 9.84 12.15
C MET A 81 -4.48 9.54 11.07
N GLU A 82 -5.70 9.17 11.44
CA GLU A 82 -6.79 8.91 10.50
C GLU A 82 -7.24 10.20 9.78
N PHE A 83 -7.43 11.30 10.53
CA PHE A 83 -7.79 12.60 9.98
C PHE A 83 -6.75 13.10 8.95
N ARG A 84 -5.46 12.91 9.23
CA ARG A 84 -4.34 13.24 8.33
C ARG A 84 -4.20 12.26 7.18
N GLN A 85 -5.04 11.23 7.11
CA GLN A 85 -4.95 10.15 6.12
C GLN A 85 -3.58 9.43 6.15
N TRP A 86 -3.02 9.26 7.35
CA TRP A 86 -1.77 8.54 7.62
C TRP A 86 -2.02 7.15 8.22
N ALA A 87 -3.26 6.83 8.55
CA ALA A 87 -3.69 5.52 9.00
C ALA A 87 -4.89 5.03 8.20
N HIS A 88 -4.85 3.76 7.78
CA HIS A 88 -5.94 3.07 7.10
C HIS A 88 -6.25 1.77 7.86
N PRO A 89 -7.10 1.85 8.90
CA PRO A 89 -7.35 0.73 9.80
C PRO A 89 -8.34 -0.29 9.21
N TYR A 90 -8.04 -0.83 8.04
CA TYR A 90 -8.87 -1.81 7.35
C TYR A 90 -8.13 -3.14 7.19
N ASP A 91 -8.86 -4.25 7.33
CA ASP A 91 -8.34 -5.60 7.13
C ASP A 91 -8.28 -5.99 5.64
N ALA A 92 -7.81 -7.22 5.37
CA ALA A 92 -7.71 -7.76 4.01
C ALA A 92 -9.06 -8.03 3.33
N LYS A 93 -10.18 -7.83 4.02
CA LYS A 93 -11.55 -7.90 3.48
C LYS A 93 -12.16 -6.52 3.24
N GLY A 94 -11.38 -5.44 3.43
CA GLY A 94 -11.87 -4.08 3.33
C GLY A 94 -12.77 -3.64 4.50
N ARG A 95 -12.69 -4.31 5.66
CA ARG A 95 -13.50 -3.97 6.82
C ARG A 95 -12.72 -3.13 7.81
N ARG A 96 -13.31 -2.03 8.24
CA ARG A 96 -12.71 -1.18 9.27
C ARG A 96 -12.54 -1.96 10.58
N GLN A 97 -11.38 -1.77 11.18
CA GLN A 97 -10.98 -2.39 12.46
C GLN A 97 -10.68 -1.30 13.50
N GLU A 98 -10.66 -1.70 14.76
CA GLU A 98 -10.20 -0.84 15.84
C GLU A 98 -8.71 -0.52 15.71
N TYR A 99 -8.28 0.64 16.19
CA TYR A 99 -6.88 1.07 16.12
C TYR A 99 -5.92 0.09 16.79
N GLY A 100 -6.36 -0.61 17.84
CA GLY A 100 -5.58 -1.63 18.53
C GLY A 100 -5.19 -2.83 17.66
N ALA A 101 -5.90 -3.04 16.54
CA ALA A 101 -5.61 -4.09 15.58
C ALA A 101 -4.52 -3.70 14.56
N ILE A 102 -4.10 -2.43 14.52
CA ILE A 102 -3.01 -1.99 13.64
C ILE A 102 -1.70 -2.67 14.08
N PRO A 103 -1.01 -3.38 13.17
CA PRO A 103 0.22 -4.09 13.51
C PRO A 103 1.30 -3.14 14.03
N LYS A 104 1.97 -3.56 15.10
CA LYS A 104 3.09 -2.80 15.70
C LYS A 104 4.41 -2.97 14.94
N ARG A 105 4.46 -3.90 14.00
CA ARG A 105 5.65 -4.25 13.20
C ARG A 105 5.23 -4.52 11.75
N LEU A 106 6.12 -4.25 10.82
CA LEU A 106 5.91 -4.55 9.39
C LEU A 106 5.60 -6.02 9.14
N SER A 107 6.25 -6.93 9.85
CA SER A 107 5.99 -8.38 9.75
C SER A 107 4.59 -8.82 10.21
N GLY A 108 3.83 -7.95 10.87
CA GLY A 108 2.43 -8.20 11.23
C GLY A 108 1.43 -7.72 10.19
N LEU A 109 1.88 -7.10 9.11
CA LEU A 109 1.00 -6.69 8.01
C LEU A 109 0.45 -7.93 7.29
N GLN A 110 -0.85 -7.92 7.02
CA GLN A 110 -1.53 -9.03 6.36
C GLN A 110 -1.53 -8.84 4.84
N ASP A 111 -1.54 -9.95 4.10
CA ASP A 111 -1.71 -9.90 2.65
C ASP A 111 -3.14 -9.50 2.27
N ASP A 112 -3.24 -8.51 1.41
CA ASP A 112 -4.44 -8.23 0.64
C ASP A 112 -4.15 -8.44 -0.86
N PRO A 113 -4.56 -9.58 -1.44
CA PRO A 113 -4.29 -9.87 -2.84
C PRO A 113 -4.96 -8.88 -3.80
N TYR A 114 -6.05 -8.23 -3.39
CA TYR A 114 -6.69 -7.19 -4.19
C TYR A 114 -5.89 -5.88 -4.16
N ARG A 115 -5.19 -5.60 -3.04
CA ARG A 115 -4.24 -4.48 -3.01
C ARG A 115 -3.08 -4.70 -3.99
N SER A 116 -2.58 -5.94 -4.08
CA SER A 116 -1.63 -6.33 -5.13
C SER A 116 -2.23 -6.13 -6.52
N LEU A 117 -3.44 -6.62 -6.76
CA LEU A 117 -4.12 -6.46 -8.04
C LEU A 117 -4.21 -4.98 -8.44
N ALA A 118 -4.66 -4.11 -7.54
CA ALA A 118 -4.76 -2.68 -7.78
C ALA A 118 -3.41 -2.07 -8.22
N GLY A 119 -2.33 -2.36 -7.51
CA GLY A 119 -1.00 -1.88 -7.85
C GLY A 119 -0.50 -2.38 -9.22
N PHE A 120 -0.74 -3.65 -9.55
CA PHE A 120 -0.35 -4.21 -10.85
C PHE A 120 -1.22 -3.67 -12.00
N VAL A 121 -2.51 -3.49 -11.79
CA VAL A 121 -3.41 -2.86 -12.78
C VAL A 121 -2.99 -1.42 -13.05
N ARG A 122 -2.63 -0.64 -12.03
CA ARG A 122 -2.10 0.71 -12.19
C ARG A 122 -0.82 0.72 -13.02
N ARG A 123 0.16 -0.13 -12.68
CA ARG A 123 1.42 -0.26 -13.45
C ARG A 123 1.19 -0.70 -14.90
N GLY A 124 0.16 -1.49 -15.14
CA GLY A 124 -0.26 -1.91 -16.48
C GLY A 124 -1.08 -0.86 -17.25
N GLY A 125 -1.22 0.36 -16.72
CA GLY A 125 -1.94 1.46 -17.39
C GLY A 125 -3.47 1.33 -17.32
N GLY A 126 -4.01 0.60 -16.33
CA GLY A 126 -5.46 0.51 -16.12
C GLY A 126 -6.07 1.80 -15.58
N TYR A 127 -5.30 2.56 -14.80
CA TYR A 127 -5.64 3.87 -14.28
C TYR A 127 -4.38 4.67 -13.96
N ALA A 128 -4.49 6.00 -13.94
CA ALA A 128 -3.37 6.89 -13.64
C ALA A 128 -3.02 6.87 -12.14
N LYS A 129 -1.74 7.16 -11.82
CA LYS A 129 -1.37 7.45 -10.45
C LYS A 129 -2.08 8.73 -10.00
N ASP A 130 -2.74 8.67 -8.87
CA ASP A 130 -3.43 9.79 -8.25
C ASP A 130 -2.83 10.12 -6.89
N ALA A 131 -2.90 11.40 -6.48
CA ALA A 131 -2.37 11.87 -5.21
C ALA A 131 -3.33 11.60 -4.04
N THR A 132 -4.55 11.13 -4.30
CA THR A 132 -5.53 10.79 -3.27
C THR A 132 -4.98 9.70 -2.36
N PRO A 133 -4.85 9.96 -1.06
CA PRO A 133 -4.40 8.96 -0.13
C PRO A 133 -5.29 7.71 -0.18
N PHE A 134 -4.64 6.56 -0.06
CA PHE A 134 -5.32 5.26 -0.08
C PHE A 134 -6.08 4.91 -1.39
N ALA A 135 -5.83 5.62 -2.49
CA ALA A 135 -6.48 5.37 -3.78
C ALA A 135 -6.44 3.89 -4.19
N GLU A 136 -5.29 3.21 -4.01
CA GLU A 136 -5.19 1.79 -4.36
C GLU A 136 -6.03 0.86 -3.45
N PHE A 137 -6.42 1.28 -2.26
CA PHE A 137 -7.37 0.52 -1.44
C PHE A 137 -8.79 0.64 -1.97
N LEU A 138 -9.22 1.81 -2.45
CA LEU A 138 -10.50 1.97 -3.14
C LEU A 138 -10.56 1.11 -4.42
N TRP A 139 -9.47 1.07 -5.17
CA TRP A 139 -9.36 0.18 -6.34
C TRP A 139 -9.39 -1.31 -5.93
N ALA A 140 -8.74 -1.68 -4.82
CA ALA A 140 -8.82 -3.04 -4.30
C ALA A 140 -10.26 -3.42 -3.93
N ASP A 141 -11.00 -2.53 -3.29
CA ASP A 141 -12.40 -2.74 -2.92
C ASP A 141 -13.31 -2.82 -4.15
N PHE A 142 -13.04 -2.04 -5.20
CA PHE A 142 -13.73 -2.15 -6.48
C PHE A 142 -13.53 -3.51 -7.15
N PHE A 143 -12.30 -4.05 -7.12
CA PHE A 143 -12.02 -5.36 -7.71
C PHE A 143 -12.55 -6.53 -6.88
N ARG A 144 -12.67 -6.38 -5.57
CA ARG A 144 -13.01 -7.45 -4.63
C ARG A 144 -14.29 -8.21 -4.98
N PRO A 145 -15.43 -7.58 -5.31
CA PRO A 145 -16.63 -8.29 -5.74
C PRO A 145 -16.60 -8.80 -7.19
N GLN A 146 -15.64 -8.35 -8.02
CA GLN A 146 -15.65 -8.59 -9.48
C GLN A 146 -14.60 -9.60 -9.93
N VAL A 147 -13.58 -9.87 -9.11
CA VAL A 147 -12.48 -10.79 -9.41
C VAL A 147 -12.41 -11.83 -8.30
N ASP A 148 -12.62 -13.10 -8.67
CA ASP A 148 -12.55 -14.20 -7.70
C ASP A 148 -11.14 -14.30 -7.09
N VAL A 149 -11.06 -14.41 -5.78
CA VAL A 149 -9.80 -14.61 -5.04
C VAL A 149 -9.05 -15.88 -5.46
N LYS A 150 -9.79 -16.92 -5.92
CA LYS A 150 -9.17 -18.13 -6.48
C LYS A 150 -8.39 -17.82 -7.77
N LEU A 151 -8.90 -16.90 -8.60
CA LEU A 151 -8.20 -16.46 -9.81
C LEU A 151 -6.90 -15.72 -9.45
N LEU A 152 -6.95 -14.83 -8.46
CA LEU A 152 -5.76 -14.12 -7.95
C LEU A 152 -4.67 -15.09 -7.49
N ARG A 153 -5.05 -16.17 -6.81
CA ARG A 153 -4.12 -17.16 -6.27
C ARG A 153 -3.57 -18.13 -7.32
N ARG A 154 -4.40 -18.53 -8.31
CA ARG A 154 -4.04 -19.56 -9.31
C ARG A 154 -3.42 -18.99 -10.57
N SER A 155 -3.82 -17.80 -10.96
CA SER A 155 -3.40 -17.16 -12.21
C SER A 155 -3.43 -15.64 -12.11
N PHE A 156 -2.47 -15.09 -11.37
CA PHE A 156 -2.41 -13.65 -11.09
C PHE A 156 -2.38 -12.80 -12.38
N GLY A 157 -1.65 -13.25 -13.41
CA GLY A 157 -1.62 -12.55 -14.70
C GLY A 157 -2.99 -12.47 -15.40
N LEU A 158 -3.83 -13.51 -15.28
CA LEU A 158 -5.21 -13.47 -15.79
C LEU A 158 -6.06 -12.50 -14.97
N ALA A 159 -5.88 -12.48 -13.65
CA ALA A 159 -6.57 -11.53 -12.78
C ALA A 159 -6.20 -10.08 -13.12
N VAL A 160 -4.93 -9.80 -13.40
CA VAL A 160 -4.46 -8.49 -13.85
C VAL A 160 -5.09 -8.09 -15.17
N ARG A 161 -5.14 -8.99 -16.18
CA ARG A 161 -5.85 -8.70 -17.45
C ARG A 161 -7.33 -8.37 -17.23
N ARG A 162 -8.02 -9.14 -16.39
CA ARG A 162 -9.40 -8.84 -16.01
C ARG A 162 -9.52 -7.49 -15.30
N GLY A 163 -8.63 -7.21 -14.37
CA GLY A 163 -8.55 -5.92 -13.66
C GLY A 163 -8.35 -4.74 -14.59
N LEU A 164 -7.50 -4.88 -15.62
CA LEU A 164 -7.29 -3.85 -16.65
C LEU A 164 -8.58 -3.55 -17.43
N ALA A 165 -9.34 -4.58 -17.83
CA ALA A 165 -10.61 -4.38 -18.51
C ALA A 165 -11.65 -3.71 -17.59
N LEU A 166 -11.74 -4.13 -16.33
CA LEU A 166 -12.65 -3.54 -15.33
C LEU A 166 -12.28 -2.08 -15.04
N ALA A 167 -10.99 -1.78 -14.91
CA ALA A 167 -10.52 -0.42 -14.60
C ALA A 167 -10.89 0.60 -15.70
N ARG A 168 -11.03 0.17 -16.94
CA ARG A 168 -11.43 1.00 -18.08
C ARG A 168 -12.93 1.08 -18.28
N SER A 169 -13.71 0.33 -17.50
CA SER A 169 -15.17 0.33 -17.61
C SER A 169 -15.79 1.58 -16.97
N ASP A 170 -17.00 1.91 -17.37
CA ASP A 170 -17.78 3.02 -16.80
C ASP A 170 -18.09 2.79 -15.31
N GLY A 171 -18.14 1.53 -14.87
CA GLY A 171 -18.31 1.18 -13.46
C GLY A 171 -17.20 1.68 -12.54
N ALA A 172 -16.00 1.97 -13.09
CA ALA A 172 -14.86 2.48 -12.35
C ALA A 172 -14.73 4.01 -12.37
N ARG A 173 -15.61 4.74 -13.07
CA ARG A 173 -15.48 6.20 -13.33
C ARG A 173 -15.42 7.08 -12.08
N TYR A 174 -15.87 6.59 -10.93
CA TYR A 174 -15.84 7.31 -9.66
C TYR A 174 -14.51 7.16 -8.91
N LEU A 175 -13.62 6.31 -9.38
CA LEU A 175 -12.35 6.00 -8.70
C LEU A 175 -11.24 7.00 -9.09
N PRO A 176 -10.34 7.33 -8.14
CA PRO A 176 -9.23 8.22 -8.40
C PRO A 176 -8.34 7.70 -9.54
N GLY A 177 -7.93 8.60 -10.43
CA GLY A 177 -7.07 8.25 -11.54
C GLY A 177 -7.74 7.47 -12.68
N TRP A 178 -9.06 7.33 -12.69
CA TRP A 178 -9.75 6.71 -13.82
C TRP A 178 -9.49 7.48 -15.13
N THR A 179 -9.12 6.76 -16.19
CA THR A 179 -8.71 7.36 -17.48
C THR A 179 -9.73 7.15 -18.58
N GLY A 180 -10.87 6.53 -18.28
CA GLY A 180 -11.90 6.25 -19.29
C GLY A 180 -11.63 4.98 -20.10
N ARG A 181 -12.53 4.70 -21.03
CA ARG A 181 -12.32 3.69 -22.06
C ARG A 181 -11.14 4.09 -22.92
N SER A 182 -10.27 3.16 -23.28
CA SER A 182 -9.30 3.40 -24.34
C SER A 182 -10.12 3.79 -25.58
N GLY A 183 -10.03 5.05 -26.02
CA GLY A 183 -10.72 5.49 -27.22
C GLY A 183 -10.27 4.59 -28.35
N GLY A 184 -11.19 3.81 -28.91
CA GLY A 184 -11.01 3.31 -30.26
C GLY A 184 -11.02 4.51 -31.16
N VAL A 185 -9.88 4.82 -31.78
CA VAL A 185 -9.77 5.62 -32.97
C VAL A 185 -10.18 4.75 -34.12
#